data_b12a6217974764f2490e86317cf4850d
#
_entry.id   b12a6217974764f2490e86317cf4850d
#
_cell.length_a   1.000
_cell.length_b   1.000
_cell.length_c   1.000
_cell.angle_alpha   90.00
_cell.angle_beta   90.00
_cell.angle_gamma   90.00
#
_symmetry.space_group_name_H-M   'P 1'
#
loop_
_entity.id
_entity.type
_entity.pdbx_description
1 polymer ?
#
loop_
_entity_poly.entity_id
_entity_poly.type
_entity_poly.pdbx_seq_one_letter_code
_entity_poly.pdbx_strand_id
1 'polypeptide(L)'
;QVMKAYGAELDLTPRALGMKGSMARAEEIAAQTPDAWIPSQFANPANPAVHRRTTVEEIARDFPEGLDYIVTGVGTGGHITACAEVLKERWPSLKVYAVEPTLSPVLSGGEHSPHPIQGIGPGFVPDVARPELFDGVIQVAPEDAMAYARRSAAEEGQLVGISTGASLAAVAQLRPEMPDGSRVLTFTYDSGERYLSVDALWSD
;
A
#
# COMPACT_ATOMS: atom_id res chain seq x y z
N GLN A 1 -3.25 7.10 -20.01
CA GLN A 1 -2.40 7.50 -21.17
C GLN A 1 -1.18 6.58 -21.30
N VAL A 2 -0.42 6.33 -20.21
CA VAL A 2 0.81 5.48 -20.24
C VAL A 2 0.52 4.06 -20.77
N MET A 3 -0.51 3.38 -20.28
CA MET A 3 -0.89 2.04 -20.79
C MET A 3 -1.18 2.04 -22.29
N LYS A 4 -1.90 3.06 -22.79
CA LYS A 4 -2.14 3.21 -24.23
C LYS A 4 -0.85 3.46 -25.01
N ALA A 5 0.08 4.24 -24.46
CA ALA A 5 1.38 4.50 -25.09
C ALA A 5 2.22 3.21 -25.22
N TYR A 6 2.02 2.25 -24.32
CA TYR A 6 2.60 0.91 -24.43
C TYR A 6 1.80 -0.07 -25.29
N GLY A 7 0.75 0.40 -25.97
CA GLY A 7 -0.05 -0.44 -26.88
C GLY A 7 -1.17 -1.24 -26.22
N ALA A 8 -1.47 -0.99 -24.94
CA ALA A 8 -2.55 -1.70 -24.27
C ALA A 8 -3.93 -1.22 -24.76
N GLU A 9 -4.84 -2.14 -24.99
CA GLU A 9 -6.26 -1.88 -25.10
C GLU A 9 -6.86 -1.66 -23.69
N LEU A 10 -7.80 -0.71 -23.58
CA LEU A 10 -8.39 -0.36 -22.28
C LEU A 10 -9.89 -0.63 -22.30
N ASP A 11 -10.33 -1.46 -21.36
CA ASP A 11 -11.74 -1.61 -21.02
C ASP A 11 -11.97 -0.90 -19.67
N LEU A 12 -12.78 0.18 -19.67
CA LEU A 12 -13.00 1.02 -18.49
C LEU A 12 -14.33 0.66 -17.85
N THR A 13 -14.26 0.18 -16.61
CA THR A 13 -15.43 -0.12 -15.80
C THR A 13 -15.98 1.12 -15.06
N PRO A 14 -17.28 1.16 -14.74
CA PRO A 14 -17.86 2.24 -13.96
C PRO A 14 -17.18 2.39 -12.59
N ARG A 15 -16.81 3.63 -12.23
CA ARG A 15 -16.13 3.95 -10.98
C ARG A 15 -16.88 3.43 -9.73
N ALA A 16 -18.20 3.43 -9.76
CA ALA A 16 -19.04 2.96 -8.65
C ALA A 16 -18.84 1.47 -8.31
N LEU A 17 -18.34 0.65 -9.27
CA LEU A 17 -18.07 -0.77 -9.06
C LEU A 17 -16.72 -1.04 -8.39
N GLY A 18 -15.86 -0.02 -8.30
CA GLY A 18 -14.54 -0.12 -7.66
C GLY A 18 -13.65 -1.21 -8.23
N MET A 19 -12.72 -1.70 -7.41
CA MET A 19 -11.78 -2.76 -7.80
C MET A 19 -12.49 -4.09 -8.10
N LYS A 20 -13.53 -4.44 -7.33
CA LYS A 20 -14.30 -5.66 -7.56
C LYS A 20 -14.94 -5.72 -8.96
N GLY A 21 -15.48 -4.58 -9.42
CA GLY A 21 -16.03 -4.49 -10.78
C GLY A 21 -14.99 -4.65 -11.87
N SER A 22 -13.80 -4.09 -11.67
CA SER A 22 -12.68 -4.25 -12.62
C SER A 22 -12.18 -5.71 -12.67
N MET A 23 -12.11 -6.39 -11.53
CA MET A 23 -11.73 -7.81 -11.45
C MET A 23 -12.76 -8.69 -12.17
N ALA A 24 -14.07 -8.54 -11.88
CA ALA A 24 -15.11 -9.28 -12.54
C ALA A 24 -15.08 -9.08 -14.07
N ARG A 25 -14.87 -7.85 -14.52
CA ARG A 25 -14.77 -7.56 -15.95
C ARG A 25 -13.52 -8.20 -16.60
N ALA A 26 -12.39 -8.23 -15.92
CA ALA A 26 -11.19 -8.93 -16.38
C ALA A 26 -11.44 -10.44 -16.55
N GLU A 27 -12.15 -11.06 -15.59
CA GLU A 27 -12.53 -12.47 -15.65
C GLU A 27 -13.47 -12.76 -16.83
N GLU A 28 -14.47 -11.90 -17.09
CA GLU A 28 -15.34 -12.01 -18.26
C GLU A 28 -14.56 -11.98 -19.58
N ILE A 29 -13.61 -11.03 -19.71
CA ILE A 29 -12.78 -10.92 -20.91
C ILE A 29 -11.89 -12.14 -21.07
N ALA A 30 -11.26 -12.60 -20.00
CA ALA A 30 -10.41 -13.78 -20.04
C ALA A 30 -11.18 -15.04 -20.42
N ALA A 31 -12.41 -15.21 -19.91
CA ALA A 31 -13.27 -16.35 -20.26
C ALA A 31 -13.66 -16.40 -21.75
N GLN A 32 -13.62 -15.27 -22.45
CA GLN A 32 -13.98 -15.13 -23.87
C GLN A 32 -12.75 -15.06 -24.80
N THR A 33 -11.54 -15.01 -24.22
CA THR A 33 -10.29 -14.82 -24.98
C THR A 33 -9.43 -16.09 -24.86
N PRO A 34 -9.22 -16.86 -25.95
CA PRO A 34 -8.31 -18.00 -25.92
C PRO A 34 -6.92 -17.62 -25.41
N ASP A 35 -6.32 -18.48 -24.61
CA ASP A 35 -4.97 -18.31 -24.05
C ASP A 35 -4.77 -17.04 -23.20
N ALA A 36 -5.86 -16.39 -22.75
CA ALA A 36 -5.78 -15.24 -21.85
C ALA A 36 -5.25 -15.66 -20.49
N TRP A 37 -4.42 -14.79 -19.92
CA TRP A 37 -3.89 -14.95 -18.57
C TRP A 37 -4.08 -13.68 -17.75
N ILE A 38 -4.57 -13.83 -16.50
CA ILE A 38 -4.73 -12.73 -15.54
C ILE A 38 -3.64 -12.87 -14.48
N PRO A 39 -2.78 -11.84 -14.25
CA PRO A 39 -1.77 -11.87 -13.19
C PRO A 39 -2.30 -12.04 -11.77
N SER A 40 -3.56 -11.65 -11.51
CA SER A 40 -4.30 -11.82 -10.24
C SER A 40 -3.50 -11.35 -9.02
N GLN A 41 -3.04 -10.10 -9.02
CA GLN A 41 -2.12 -9.56 -8.02
C GLN A 41 -2.58 -9.72 -6.56
N PHE A 42 -3.87 -9.87 -6.31
CA PHE A 42 -4.44 -10.04 -4.98
C PHE A 42 -4.46 -11.48 -4.48
N ALA A 43 -4.31 -12.46 -5.38
CA ALA A 43 -4.36 -13.89 -5.08
C ALA A 43 -3.10 -14.66 -5.52
N ASN A 44 -2.28 -14.09 -6.42
CA ASN A 44 -1.12 -14.77 -6.96
C ASN A 44 0.02 -14.87 -5.92
N PRO A 45 0.42 -16.09 -5.50
CA PRO A 45 1.50 -16.27 -4.51
C PRO A 45 2.86 -15.78 -4.99
N ALA A 46 3.06 -15.56 -6.30
CA ALA A 46 4.28 -14.96 -6.83
C ALA A 46 4.48 -13.52 -6.32
N ASN A 47 3.40 -12.81 -5.96
CA ASN A 47 3.47 -11.47 -5.40
C ASN A 47 4.28 -11.45 -4.08
N PRO A 48 3.86 -12.09 -2.97
CA PRO A 48 4.70 -12.11 -1.77
C PRO A 48 6.03 -12.85 -1.98
N ALA A 49 6.08 -13.84 -2.87
CA ALA A 49 7.30 -14.59 -3.15
C ALA A 49 8.42 -13.73 -3.73
N VAL A 50 8.12 -12.76 -4.61
CA VAL A 50 9.14 -11.84 -5.13
C VAL A 50 9.68 -10.94 -4.03
N HIS A 51 8.83 -10.41 -3.15
CA HIS A 51 9.25 -9.57 -2.03
C HIS A 51 10.13 -10.31 -1.03
N ARG A 52 9.87 -11.61 -0.76
CA ARG A 52 10.75 -12.44 0.08
C ARG A 52 12.15 -12.56 -0.49
N ARG A 53 12.30 -12.59 -1.82
CA ARG A 53 13.60 -12.79 -2.50
C ARG A 53 14.34 -11.49 -2.82
N THR A 54 13.65 -10.35 -2.85
CA THR A 54 14.22 -9.06 -3.26
C THR A 54 14.08 -8.01 -2.16
N THR A 55 12.92 -7.46 -1.96
CA THR A 55 12.66 -6.35 -1.03
C THR A 55 13.16 -6.62 0.39
N VAL A 56 12.91 -7.81 0.89
CA VAL A 56 13.37 -8.23 2.24
C VAL A 56 14.89 -8.23 2.33
N GLU A 57 15.58 -8.74 1.32
CA GLU A 57 17.04 -8.76 1.30
C GLU A 57 17.66 -7.36 1.11
N GLU A 58 16.99 -6.50 0.37
CA GLU A 58 17.37 -5.10 0.24
C GLU A 58 17.25 -4.38 1.60
N ILE A 59 16.12 -4.54 2.28
CA ILE A 59 15.90 -3.99 3.62
C ILE A 59 16.96 -4.51 4.60
N ALA A 60 17.22 -5.82 4.60
CA ALA A 60 18.20 -6.43 5.52
C ALA A 60 19.63 -5.98 5.26
N ARG A 61 19.98 -5.72 4.01
CA ARG A 61 21.30 -5.18 3.63
C ARG A 61 21.43 -3.71 4.07
N ASP A 62 20.38 -2.91 3.88
CA ASP A 62 20.40 -1.49 4.17
C ASP A 62 20.27 -1.19 5.68
N PHE A 63 19.71 -2.13 6.43
CA PHE A 63 19.55 -2.07 7.89
C PHE A 63 20.18 -3.29 8.59
N PRO A 64 21.53 -3.45 8.55
CA PRO A 64 22.20 -4.63 9.08
C PRO A 64 22.02 -4.82 10.60
N GLU A 65 21.79 -3.73 11.32
CA GLU A 65 21.53 -3.75 12.76
C GLU A 65 20.04 -3.94 13.12
N GLY A 66 19.18 -4.10 12.11
CA GLY A 66 17.74 -4.28 12.24
C GLY A 66 16.92 -3.00 12.31
N LEU A 67 15.62 -3.21 12.37
CA LEU A 67 14.58 -2.18 12.49
C LEU A 67 13.71 -2.48 13.72
N ASP A 68 13.14 -1.42 14.31
CA ASP A 68 12.16 -1.55 15.38
C ASP A 68 10.73 -1.60 14.82
N TYR A 69 10.47 -0.84 13.76
CA TYR A 69 9.14 -0.72 13.16
C TYR A 69 9.18 -0.71 11.63
N ILE A 70 8.18 -1.37 11.02
CA ILE A 70 7.76 -1.15 9.64
C ILE A 70 6.32 -0.67 9.67
N VAL A 71 6.05 0.47 9.02
CA VAL A 71 4.71 1.04 8.89
C VAL A 71 4.43 1.23 7.41
N THR A 72 3.46 0.50 6.83
CA THR A 72 3.27 0.49 5.39
C THR A 72 1.81 0.32 4.98
N GLY A 73 1.43 1.00 3.89
CA GLY A 73 0.10 0.91 3.30
C GLY A 73 -0.19 -0.46 2.68
N VAL A 74 -1.44 -0.90 2.79
CA VAL A 74 -1.86 -2.19 2.26
C VAL A 74 -2.72 -2.02 1.01
N GLY A 75 -2.13 -2.32 -0.15
CA GLY A 75 -2.83 -2.52 -1.42
C GLY A 75 -3.11 -4.00 -1.63
N THR A 76 -2.18 -4.74 -2.23
CA THR A 76 -2.32 -6.20 -2.39
C THR A 76 -1.98 -6.98 -1.11
N GLY A 77 -1.23 -6.38 -0.20
CA GLY A 77 -0.75 -7.06 1.01
C GLY A 77 0.48 -7.95 0.80
N GLY A 78 0.91 -8.20 -0.45
CA GLY A 78 2.04 -9.09 -0.72
C GLY A 78 3.36 -8.59 -0.14
N HIS A 79 3.63 -7.29 -0.26
CA HIS A 79 4.82 -6.64 0.28
C HIS A 79 4.90 -6.73 1.81
N ILE A 80 3.88 -6.25 2.53
CA ILE A 80 3.87 -6.25 4.00
C ILE A 80 3.90 -7.66 4.57
N THR A 81 3.19 -8.61 3.93
CA THR A 81 3.20 -10.02 4.32
C THR A 81 4.60 -10.60 4.25
N ALA A 82 5.31 -10.41 3.14
CA ALA A 82 6.67 -10.90 2.98
C ALA A 82 7.64 -10.26 3.99
N CYS A 83 7.52 -8.94 4.22
CA CYS A 83 8.33 -8.24 5.21
C CYS A 83 8.07 -8.75 6.62
N ALA A 84 6.80 -8.90 7.01
CA ALA A 84 6.44 -9.38 8.34
C ALA A 84 6.93 -10.82 8.56
N GLU A 85 6.71 -11.70 7.60
CA GLU A 85 7.07 -13.11 7.69
C GLU A 85 8.58 -13.30 7.86
N VAL A 86 9.38 -12.73 6.97
CA VAL A 86 10.82 -13.01 6.93
C VAL A 86 11.62 -12.11 7.88
N LEU A 87 11.28 -10.82 7.99
CA LEU A 87 12.07 -9.92 8.81
C LEU A 87 11.80 -10.12 10.32
N LYS A 88 10.61 -10.59 10.72
CA LYS A 88 10.37 -10.97 12.14
C LYS A 88 11.12 -12.24 12.55
N GLU A 89 11.42 -13.15 11.62
CA GLU A 89 12.32 -14.28 11.91
C GLU A 89 13.75 -13.78 12.13
N ARG A 90 14.20 -12.78 11.34
CA ARG A 90 15.53 -12.18 11.44
C ARG A 90 15.67 -11.22 12.63
N TRP A 91 14.61 -10.44 12.92
CA TRP A 91 14.52 -9.47 14.01
C TRP A 91 13.25 -9.71 14.84
N PRO A 92 13.31 -10.57 15.86
CA PRO A 92 12.11 -10.99 16.62
C PRO A 92 11.37 -9.86 17.36
N SER A 93 12.03 -8.72 17.60
CA SER A 93 11.42 -7.53 18.22
C SER A 93 10.76 -6.60 17.23
N LEU A 94 10.93 -6.82 15.91
CA LEU A 94 10.35 -5.99 14.87
C LEU A 94 8.82 -5.96 14.96
N LYS A 95 8.27 -4.76 14.95
CA LYS A 95 6.84 -4.50 14.88
C LYS A 95 6.44 -4.08 13.47
N VAL A 96 5.39 -4.69 12.92
CA VAL A 96 4.90 -4.41 11.56
C VAL A 96 3.45 -3.94 11.63
N TYR A 97 3.23 -2.71 11.22
CA TYR A 97 1.91 -2.07 11.21
C TYR A 97 1.41 -1.86 9.78
N ALA A 98 0.19 -2.31 9.55
CA ALA A 98 -0.54 -2.05 8.31
C ALA A 98 -1.22 -0.69 8.35
N VAL A 99 -1.29 0.00 7.22
CA VAL A 99 -2.02 1.27 7.08
C VAL A 99 -3.18 1.09 6.12
N GLU A 100 -4.36 1.52 6.55
CA GLU A 100 -5.58 1.53 5.74
C GLU A 100 -6.32 2.86 5.86
N PRO A 101 -7.17 3.23 4.87
CA PRO A 101 -7.99 4.43 4.96
C PRO A 101 -9.10 4.29 6.00
N THR A 102 -9.40 5.36 6.77
CA THR A 102 -10.55 5.40 7.70
C THR A 102 -11.89 5.11 7.01
N LEU A 103 -12.01 5.43 5.71
CA LEU A 103 -13.20 5.18 4.91
C LEU A 103 -13.29 3.75 4.37
N SER A 104 -12.22 2.96 4.51
CA SER A 104 -12.17 1.56 4.07
C SER A 104 -11.39 0.70 5.07
N PRO A 105 -11.84 0.64 6.35
CA PRO A 105 -11.10 -0.01 7.42
C PRO A 105 -11.36 -1.53 7.45
N VAL A 106 -11.17 -2.19 6.31
CA VAL A 106 -11.51 -3.61 6.12
C VAL A 106 -10.59 -4.55 6.89
N LEU A 107 -9.30 -4.20 7.03
CA LEU A 107 -8.36 -4.97 7.85
C LEU A 107 -8.70 -4.89 9.34
N SER A 108 -9.32 -3.79 9.77
CA SER A 108 -9.84 -3.60 11.14
C SER A 108 -11.25 -4.16 11.31
N GLY A 109 -11.82 -4.85 10.33
CA GLY A 109 -13.16 -5.45 10.40
C GLY A 109 -14.32 -4.50 10.12
N GLY A 110 -14.05 -3.29 9.59
CA GLY A 110 -15.07 -2.32 9.17
C GLY A 110 -15.52 -2.50 7.71
N GLU A 111 -16.43 -1.65 7.29
CA GLU A 111 -16.99 -1.67 5.94
C GLU A 111 -16.21 -0.76 4.99
N HIS A 112 -16.18 -1.14 3.72
CA HIS A 112 -15.57 -0.35 2.66
C HIS A 112 -16.50 0.78 2.19
N SER A 113 -15.94 1.99 2.09
CA SER A 113 -16.51 3.11 1.33
C SER A 113 -15.45 3.67 0.37
N PRO A 114 -15.87 4.31 -0.75
CA PRO A 114 -14.95 4.99 -1.64
C PRO A 114 -14.10 6.04 -0.92
N HIS A 115 -12.82 6.07 -1.21
CA HIS A 115 -11.86 6.99 -0.59
C HIS A 115 -10.85 7.51 -1.62
N PRO A 116 -10.24 8.70 -1.39
CA PRO A 116 -9.29 9.29 -2.33
C PRO A 116 -7.84 8.82 -2.18
N ILE A 117 -7.50 8.02 -1.17
CA ILE A 117 -6.14 7.50 -0.98
C ILE A 117 -5.92 6.37 -1.99
N GLN A 118 -5.35 6.73 -3.16
CA GLN A 118 -5.08 5.76 -4.22
C GLN A 118 -3.94 4.80 -3.83
N GLY A 119 -4.03 3.54 -4.26
CA GLY A 119 -2.99 2.52 -4.07
C GLY A 119 -3.15 1.62 -2.85
N ILE A 120 -3.94 2.01 -1.84
CA ILE A 120 -4.22 1.21 -0.65
C ILE A 120 -5.73 1.08 -0.42
N GLY A 121 -6.15 0.18 0.48
CA GLY A 121 -7.56 -0.01 0.84
C GLY A 121 -8.45 -0.49 -0.32
N PRO A 122 -8.21 -1.67 -0.92
CA PRO A 122 -8.93 -2.15 -2.11
C PRO A 122 -10.41 -2.48 -1.86
N GLY A 123 -10.88 -2.44 -0.61
CA GLY A 123 -12.26 -2.72 -0.21
C GLY A 123 -12.52 -4.20 0.12
N PHE A 124 -11.48 -4.98 0.26
CA PHE A 124 -11.51 -6.38 0.72
C PHE A 124 -10.14 -6.76 1.27
N VAL A 125 -10.07 -7.86 2.02
CA VAL A 125 -8.79 -8.45 2.46
C VAL A 125 -8.25 -9.32 1.32
N PRO A 126 -7.07 -9.00 0.72
CA PRO A 126 -6.51 -9.81 -0.36
C PRO A 126 -6.08 -11.21 0.12
N ASP A 127 -6.21 -12.21 -0.74
CA ASP A 127 -5.85 -13.61 -0.43
C ASP A 127 -4.35 -13.79 -0.09
N VAL A 128 -3.48 -12.95 -0.67
CA VAL A 128 -2.03 -12.98 -0.40
C VAL A 128 -1.64 -12.24 0.88
N ALA A 129 -2.56 -11.48 1.49
CA ALA A 129 -2.31 -10.81 2.75
C ALA A 129 -2.44 -11.78 3.94
N ARG A 130 -1.57 -11.61 4.92
CA ARG A 130 -1.59 -12.38 6.18
C ARG A 130 -1.68 -11.44 7.38
N PRO A 131 -2.90 -10.91 7.67
CA PRO A 131 -3.10 -9.94 8.75
C PRO A 131 -2.67 -10.44 10.13
N GLU A 132 -2.68 -11.76 10.35
CA GLU A 132 -2.23 -12.40 11.59
C GLU A 132 -0.74 -12.20 11.90
N LEU A 133 0.05 -11.75 10.91
CA LEU A 133 1.47 -11.41 11.09
C LEU A 133 1.69 -9.94 11.49
N PHE A 134 0.65 -9.10 11.40
CA PHE A 134 0.76 -7.68 11.69
C PHE A 134 0.57 -7.43 13.19
N ASP A 135 1.35 -6.50 13.77
CA ASP A 135 1.23 -6.10 15.17
C ASP A 135 0.06 -5.14 15.41
N GLY A 136 -0.44 -4.53 14.33
CA GLY A 136 -1.61 -3.67 14.37
C GLY A 136 -1.95 -3.09 13.00
N VAL A 137 -3.10 -2.41 12.97
CA VAL A 137 -3.60 -1.69 11.80
C VAL A 137 -3.88 -0.25 12.19
N ILE A 138 -3.32 0.70 11.44
CA ILE A 138 -3.47 2.14 11.67
C ILE A 138 -4.38 2.69 10.58
N GLN A 139 -5.46 3.34 11.02
CA GLN A 139 -6.41 3.98 10.12
C GLN A 139 -6.01 5.44 9.91
N VAL A 140 -5.93 5.88 8.64
CA VAL A 140 -5.54 7.24 8.28
C VAL A 140 -6.65 7.92 7.51
N ALA A 141 -7.00 9.14 7.93
CA ALA A 141 -7.94 9.98 7.22
C ALA A 141 -7.33 10.51 5.90
N PRO A 142 -8.14 10.70 4.85
CA PRO A 142 -7.66 11.25 3.58
C PRO A 142 -6.97 12.61 3.73
N GLU A 143 -7.49 13.45 4.60
CA GLU A 143 -6.95 14.79 4.87
C GLU A 143 -5.54 14.73 5.46
N ASP A 144 -5.31 13.80 6.39
CA ASP A 144 -3.99 13.57 6.98
C ASP A 144 -3.02 13.02 5.94
N ALA A 145 -3.46 12.05 5.12
CA ALA A 145 -2.63 11.51 4.05
C ALA A 145 -2.17 12.60 3.06
N MET A 146 -3.06 13.49 2.66
CA MET A 146 -2.73 14.60 1.77
C MET A 146 -1.83 15.64 2.45
N ALA A 147 -2.11 15.98 3.72
CA ALA A 147 -1.30 16.92 4.49
C ALA A 147 0.14 16.42 4.63
N TYR A 148 0.34 15.14 4.97
CA TYR A 148 1.68 14.57 5.10
C TYR A 148 2.41 14.41 3.77
N ALA A 149 1.71 14.17 2.65
CA ALA A 149 2.31 14.19 1.33
C ALA A 149 2.84 15.60 0.97
N ARG A 150 2.05 16.67 1.26
CA ARG A 150 2.50 18.07 1.07
C ARG A 150 3.68 18.42 1.97
N ARG A 151 3.63 18.03 3.24
CA ARG A 151 4.71 18.26 4.20
C ARG A 151 6.01 17.58 3.76
N SER A 152 5.94 16.34 3.27
CA SER A 152 7.09 15.64 2.72
C SER A 152 7.77 16.43 1.59
N ALA A 153 6.97 17.03 0.70
CA ALA A 153 7.51 17.88 -0.36
C ALA A 153 8.11 19.18 0.17
N ALA A 154 7.43 19.86 1.10
CA ALA A 154 7.84 21.19 1.61
C ALA A 154 8.99 21.13 2.62
N GLU A 155 9.00 20.12 3.49
CA GLU A 155 9.93 20.00 4.61
C GLU A 155 11.16 19.14 4.26
N GLU A 156 11.00 18.11 3.41
CA GLU A 156 12.02 17.12 3.08
C GLU A 156 12.45 17.15 1.59
N GLY A 157 11.78 17.95 0.75
CA GLY A 157 12.06 18.00 -0.67
C GLY A 157 11.66 16.72 -1.43
N GLN A 158 10.82 15.86 -0.83
CA GLN A 158 10.38 14.60 -1.40
C GLN A 158 8.93 14.71 -1.90
N LEU A 159 8.76 14.85 -3.21
CA LEU A 159 7.45 14.89 -3.84
C LEU A 159 6.90 13.47 -3.98
N VAL A 160 6.05 13.06 -3.03
CA VAL A 160 5.52 11.70 -2.89
C VAL A 160 4.02 11.62 -3.20
N GLY A 161 3.52 10.42 -3.48
CA GLY A 161 2.09 10.18 -3.67
C GLY A 161 1.29 10.13 -2.35
N ILE A 162 -0.04 10.13 -2.48
CA ILE A 162 -0.99 10.21 -1.35
C ILE A 162 -0.83 9.00 -0.40
N SER A 163 -0.57 7.81 -0.92
CA SER A 163 -0.38 6.60 -0.10
C SER A 163 0.90 6.65 0.74
N THR A 164 1.95 7.30 0.24
CA THR A 164 3.15 7.60 1.05
C THR A 164 2.80 8.57 2.17
N GLY A 165 2.03 9.63 1.86
CA GLY A 165 1.51 10.56 2.88
C GLY A 165 0.71 9.85 3.96
N ALA A 166 -0.13 8.87 3.58
CA ALA A 166 -0.85 8.04 4.54
C ALA A 166 0.09 7.26 5.48
N SER A 167 1.14 6.66 4.93
CA SER A 167 2.12 5.93 5.75
C SER A 167 2.90 6.85 6.66
N LEU A 168 3.26 8.05 6.22
CA LEU A 168 3.92 9.08 7.06
C LEU A 168 2.98 9.56 8.19
N ALA A 169 1.70 9.80 7.88
CA ALA A 169 0.69 10.14 8.89
C ALA A 169 0.54 9.02 9.94
N ALA A 170 0.52 7.76 9.49
CA ALA A 170 0.47 6.61 10.39
C ALA A 170 1.70 6.52 11.31
N VAL A 171 2.90 6.78 10.78
CA VAL A 171 4.12 6.87 11.61
C VAL A 171 3.97 7.97 12.67
N ALA A 172 3.44 9.13 12.30
CA ALA A 172 3.22 10.22 13.24
C ALA A 172 2.19 9.89 14.32
N GLN A 173 1.11 9.16 13.97
CA GLN A 173 0.13 8.65 14.94
C GLN A 173 0.75 7.67 15.92
N LEU A 174 1.62 6.78 15.45
CA LEU A 174 2.27 5.74 16.26
C LEU A 174 3.45 6.28 17.09
N ARG A 175 4.02 7.45 16.72
CA ARG A 175 5.20 8.03 17.37
C ARG A 175 5.14 8.13 18.91
N PRO A 176 4.01 8.49 19.53
CA PRO A 176 3.92 8.56 21.01
C PRO A 176 4.13 7.21 21.72
N GLU A 177 3.92 6.09 21.02
CA GLU A 177 4.07 4.73 21.55
C GLU A 177 5.48 4.17 21.32
N MET A 178 6.27 4.83 20.46
CA MET A 178 7.62 4.39 20.11
C MET A 178 8.67 4.93 21.11
N PRO A 179 9.59 4.08 21.60
CA PRO A 179 10.75 4.56 22.34
C PRO A 179 11.58 5.57 21.55
N ASP A 180 12.25 6.48 22.26
CA ASP A 180 13.17 7.42 21.60
C ASP A 180 14.33 6.66 20.95
N GLY A 181 14.71 7.09 19.76
CA GLY A 181 15.75 6.44 18.96
C GLY A 181 15.30 5.23 18.17
N SER A 182 14.00 4.87 18.18
CA SER A 182 13.45 3.78 17.35
C SER A 182 13.71 4.01 15.86
N ARG A 183 14.15 2.97 15.18
CA ARG A 183 14.33 2.94 13.73
C ARG A 183 13.04 2.48 13.05
N VAL A 184 12.44 3.37 12.26
CA VAL A 184 11.16 3.15 11.57
C VAL A 184 11.37 3.17 10.08
N LEU A 185 10.93 2.12 9.38
CA LEU A 185 10.90 2.07 7.93
C LEU A 185 9.48 2.31 7.43
N THR A 186 9.34 3.22 6.49
CA THR A 186 8.18 3.35 5.60
C THR A 186 8.66 3.49 4.16
N PHE A 187 7.73 3.53 3.20
CA PHE A 187 8.08 3.45 1.79
C PHE A 187 7.52 4.62 1.01
N THR A 188 8.31 5.14 0.08
CA THR A 188 7.84 6.02 -0.99
C THR A 188 7.38 5.13 -2.16
N TYR A 189 6.07 4.96 -2.32
CA TYR A 189 5.52 4.02 -3.31
C TYR A 189 5.57 4.57 -4.73
N ASP A 190 5.35 5.87 -4.87
CA ASP A 190 5.38 6.56 -6.14
C ASP A 190 5.61 8.07 -5.99
N SER A 191 5.85 8.74 -7.13
CA SER A 191 6.06 10.18 -7.21
C SER A 191 4.73 10.95 -7.18
N GLY A 192 4.71 12.09 -6.51
CA GLY A 192 3.58 13.02 -6.47
C GLY A 192 3.19 13.60 -7.84
N GLU A 193 4.07 13.56 -8.82
CA GLU A 193 3.77 13.99 -10.20
C GLU A 193 2.57 13.25 -10.82
N ARG A 194 2.30 12.02 -10.37
CA ARG A 194 1.13 11.23 -10.80
C ARG A 194 -0.19 11.82 -10.32
N TYR A 195 -0.16 12.73 -9.36
CA TYR A 195 -1.30 13.30 -8.64
C TYR A 195 -1.50 14.80 -8.90
N LEU A 196 -0.80 15.40 -9.88
CA LEU A 196 -0.92 16.83 -10.20
C LEU A 196 -2.35 17.24 -10.63
N SER A 197 -3.17 16.28 -11.09
CA SER A 197 -4.58 16.49 -11.41
C SER A 197 -5.55 16.25 -10.24
N VAL A 198 -5.03 15.97 -9.05
CA VAL A 198 -5.84 15.79 -7.84
C VAL A 198 -5.86 17.11 -7.06
N ASP A 199 -6.80 17.99 -7.39
CA ASP A 199 -6.88 19.33 -6.81
C ASP A 199 -6.85 19.33 -5.27
N ALA A 200 -7.56 18.39 -4.63
CA ALA A 200 -7.60 18.26 -3.17
C ALA A 200 -6.22 17.95 -2.54
N LEU A 201 -5.26 17.42 -3.28
CA LEU A 201 -3.90 17.21 -2.77
C LEU A 201 -3.12 18.52 -2.65
N TRP A 202 -3.38 19.50 -3.53
CA TRP A 202 -2.59 20.72 -3.66
C TRP A 202 -3.29 21.98 -3.13
N SER A 203 -4.57 21.87 -2.74
CA SER A 203 -5.31 22.95 -2.09
C SER A 203 -5.18 22.88 -0.56
N ASP A 204 -5.06 24.04 0.03
CA ASP A 204 -5.05 24.26 1.49
C ASP A 204 -6.42 23.96 2.13
#